data_0dfbf2af0fcc1a0f4f49507bd46b2bb5
#
_entry.id   0dfbf2af0fcc1a0f4f49507bd46b2bb5
#
_cell.length_a   1.000
_cell.length_b   1.000
_cell.length_c   1.000
_cell.angle_alpha   90.00
_cell.angle_beta   90.00
_cell.angle_gamma   90.00
#
_symmetry.space_group_name_H-M   'P 1'
#
loop_
_entity.id
_entity.type
_entity.pdbx_description
1 polymer ?
#
loop_
_entity_poly.entity_id
_entity_poly.type
_entity_poly.pdbx_seq_one_letter_code
_entity_poly.pdbx_strand_id
1 'polypeptide(L)'
;MEREISRLEGETRIDKQYYISSLPPENCQLIGQCIRGHWGIENRLHWHLDVTFREDACRARKDYSATNLNTLRKFALAIVSGHKDKLSLRNRLFKATLNIDYLKKLLKI
;
A
#
# COMPACT_ATOMS: atom_id res chain seq x y z
N MET A 1 1.24 -22.15 8.70
CA MET A 1 1.41 -22.04 7.22
C MET A 1 2.87 -22.22 6.91
N GLU A 2 3.18 -23.19 6.07
CA GLU A 2 4.55 -23.42 5.58
C GLU A 2 4.71 -22.74 4.22
N ARG A 3 5.79 -22.01 4.04
CA ARG A 3 6.11 -21.35 2.78
C ARG A 3 7.45 -21.88 2.29
N GLU A 4 7.45 -22.42 1.11
CA GLU A 4 8.65 -22.87 0.42
C GLU A 4 9.26 -21.70 -0.36
N ILE A 5 10.51 -21.34 -0.05
CA ILE A 5 11.26 -20.30 -0.73
C ILE A 5 12.40 -20.99 -1.48
N SER A 6 12.28 -21.10 -2.80
CA SER A 6 13.38 -21.55 -3.64
C SER A 6 14.34 -20.37 -3.93
N ARG A 7 15.63 -20.56 -3.64
CA ARG A 7 16.71 -19.68 -4.09
C ARG A 7 17.34 -20.23 -5.36
N LEU A 8 17.93 -19.33 -6.15
CA LEU A 8 18.58 -19.63 -7.44
C LEU A 8 19.72 -20.68 -7.40
N GLU A 9 20.13 -21.14 -6.23
CA GLU A 9 21.20 -22.15 -6.01
C GLU A 9 20.69 -23.52 -5.53
N GLY A 10 19.42 -23.83 -5.73
CA GLY A 10 18.88 -25.19 -5.46
C GLY A 10 18.66 -25.54 -3.98
N GLU A 11 18.91 -24.65 -3.05
CA GLU A 11 18.57 -24.84 -1.64
C GLU A 11 17.11 -24.42 -1.39
N THR A 12 16.28 -25.39 -1.01
CA THR A 12 14.89 -25.14 -0.59
C THR A 12 14.88 -24.82 0.91
N ARG A 13 14.52 -23.61 1.26
CA ARG A 13 14.31 -23.21 2.65
C ARG A 13 12.82 -23.23 2.96
N ILE A 14 12.45 -23.94 4.02
CA ILE A 14 11.06 -23.99 4.51
C ILE A 14 10.95 -22.98 5.66
N ASP A 15 10.18 -21.92 5.46
CA ASP A 15 9.84 -20.97 6.50
C ASP A 15 8.48 -21.33 7.09
N LYS A 16 8.46 -21.51 8.42
CA LYS A 16 7.24 -21.81 9.17
C LYS A 16 6.76 -20.53 9.87
N GLN A 17 5.53 -20.14 9.56
CA GLN A 17 4.89 -19.01 10.22
C GLN A 17 3.62 -19.49 10.94
N TYR A 18 3.45 -19.03 12.16
CA TYR A 18 2.32 -19.37 13.02
C TYR A 18 1.39 -18.17 13.15
N TYR A 19 0.09 -18.43 13.08
CA TYR A 19 -0.94 -17.41 13.16
C TYR A 19 -2.00 -17.84 14.17
N ILE A 20 -2.57 -16.86 14.89
CA ILE A 20 -3.74 -17.05 15.74
C ILE A 20 -4.95 -16.56 14.98
N SER A 21 -6.00 -17.34 14.93
CA SER A 21 -7.24 -17.01 14.22
C SER A 21 -8.46 -17.44 15.01
N SER A 22 -9.53 -16.67 14.92
CA SER A 22 -10.87 -17.05 15.38
C SER A 22 -11.63 -17.89 14.36
N LEU A 23 -11.11 -18.06 13.14
CA LEU A 23 -11.69 -18.89 12.11
C LEU A 23 -11.39 -20.38 12.36
N PRO A 24 -12.32 -21.30 12.03
CA PRO A 24 -12.09 -22.73 12.14
C PRO A 24 -10.91 -23.18 11.26
N PRO A 25 -10.10 -24.15 11.71
CA PRO A 25 -8.91 -24.60 10.97
C PRO A 25 -9.24 -25.26 9.61
N GLU A 26 -10.47 -25.73 9.43
CA GLU A 26 -10.94 -26.29 8.16
C GLU A 26 -10.96 -25.27 7.01
N ASN A 27 -11.10 -23.98 7.36
CA ASN A 27 -11.13 -22.87 6.38
C ASN A 27 -9.72 -22.38 6.00
N CYS A 28 -8.78 -23.28 5.73
CA CYS A 28 -7.39 -22.95 5.40
C CYS A 28 -7.26 -21.97 4.23
N GLN A 29 -8.11 -22.09 3.21
CA GLN A 29 -8.08 -21.19 2.04
C GLN A 29 -8.49 -19.78 2.43
N LEU A 30 -9.54 -19.62 3.24
CA LEU A 30 -10.00 -18.30 3.71
C LEU A 30 -8.94 -17.64 4.60
N ILE A 31 -8.35 -18.40 5.53
CA ILE A 31 -7.26 -17.91 6.38
C ILE A 31 -6.09 -17.43 5.52
N GLY A 32 -5.68 -18.22 4.51
CA GLY A 32 -4.61 -17.85 3.59
C GLY A 32 -4.93 -16.59 2.77
N GLN A 33 -6.19 -16.40 2.36
CA GLN A 33 -6.64 -15.18 1.67
C GLN A 33 -6.61 -13.97 2.59
N CYS A 34 -7.03 -14.10 3.85
CA CYS A 34 -6.98 -13.02 4.83
C CYS A 34 -5.53 -12.57 5.10
N ILE A 35 -4.61 -13.52 5.26
CA ILE A 35 -3.19 -13.23 5.46
C ILE A 35 -2.61 -12.50 4.25
N ARG A 36 -2.87 -12.98 3.03
CA ARG A 36 -2.41 -12.32 1.79
C ARG A 36 -3.04 -10.94 1.61
N GLY A 37 -4.31 -10.79 1.96
CA GLY A 37 -5.01 -9.50 1.92
C GLY A 37 -4.38 -8.48 2.87
N HIS A 38 -4.02 -8.90 4.07
CA HIS A 38 -3.29 -8.05 5.04
C HIS A 38 -1.95 -7.58 4.48
N TRP A 39 -1.14 -8.48 3.92
CA TRP A 39 0.12 -8.11 3.26
C TRP A 39 -0.09 -7.20 2.05
N GLY A 40 -1.24 -7.31 1.37
CA GLY A 40 -1.61 -6.40 0.29
C GLY A 40 -1.79 -4.95 0.77
N ILE A 41 -2.35 -4.75 1.96
CA ILE A 41 -2.48 -3.41 2.57
C ILE A 41 -1.09 -2.85 2.92
N GLU A 42 -0.25 -3.64 3.56
CA GLU A 42 1.14 -3.27 3.86
C GLU A 42 1.90 -2.84 2.60
N ASN A 43 1.92 -3.68 1.58
CA ASN A 43 2.72 -3.43 0.38
C ASN A 43 2.14 -2.37 -0.56
N ARG A 44 0.85 -2.05 -0.48
CA ARG A 44 0.22 -1.06 -1.37
C ARG A 44 -0.02 0.26 -0.66
N LEU A 45 -0.81 0.24 0.42
CA LEU A 45 -1.19 1.47 1.11
C LEU A 45 -0.04 2.04 1.94
N HIS A 46 0.48 1.27 2.88
CA HIS A 46 1.54 1.74 3.79
C HIS A 46 2.82 2.08 3.05
N TRP A 47 3.24 1.23 2.13
CA TRP A 47 4.43 1.51 1.30
C TRP A 47 4.31 2.84 0.55
N HIS A 48 3.15 3.14 -0.05
CA HIS A 48 2.96 4.42 -0.75
C HIS A 48 2.92 5.60 0.21
N LEU A 49 2.35 5.47 1.40
CA LEU A 49 2.38 6.52 2.41
C LEU A 49 3.82 6.81 2.86
N ASP A 50 4.61 5.78 3.08
CA ASP A 50 5.98 5.92 3.58
C ASP A 50 6.96 6.37 2.49
N VAL A 51 6.93 5.76 1.33
CA VAL A 51 7.90 5.99 0.25
C VAL A 51 7.49 7.14 -0.66
N THR A 52 6.25 7.16 -1.14
CA THR A 52 5.79 8.19 -2.09
C THR A 52 5.51 9.51 -1.39
N PHE A 53 4.81 9.48 -0.27
CA PHE A 53 4.44 10.68 0.50
C PHE A 53 5.43 11.02 1.62
N ARG A 54 6.38 10.14 1.93
CA ARG A 54 7.38 10.30 3.01
C ARG A 54 6.73 10.66 4.35
N GLU A 55 5.66 9.96 4.69
CA GLU A 55 4.86 10.24 5.88
C GLU A 55 5.67 10.19 7.18
N ASP A 56 6.57 9.21 7.30
CA ASP A 56 7.44 9.05 8.47
C ASP A 56 8.42 10.21 8.66
N ALA A 57 8.78 10.90 7.57
CA ALA A 57 9.64 12.09 7.61
C ALA A 57 8.87 13.36 7.96
N CYS A 58 7.54 13.33 8.02
CA CYS A 58 6.72 14.48 8.34
C CYS A 58 6.82 14.85 9.82
N ARG A 59 7.20 16.10 10.09
CA ARG A 59 7.36 16.64 11.45
C ARG A 59 6.16 17.40 11.98
N ALA A 60 5.05 17.43 11.26
CA ALA A 60 3.82 18.06 11.72
C ALA A 60 3.25 17.28 12.91
N ARG A 61 3.28 17.90 14.09
CA ARG A 61 2.85 17.28 15.36
C ARG A 61 1.85 18.12 16.15
N LYS A 62 1.62 19.38 15.73
CA LYS A 62 0.74 20.30 16.43
C LYS A 62 -0.72 19.90 16.24
N ASP A 63 -1.45 19.79 17.34
CA ASP A 63 -2.87 19.47 17.37
C ASP A 63 -3.22 18.22 16.50
N TYR A 64 -4.19 18.36 15.62
CA TYR A 64 -4.65 17.29 14.71
C TYR A 64 -3.90 17.29 13.36
N SER A 65 -2.82 18.04 13.21
CA SER A 65 -2.14 18.19 11.91
C SER A 65 -1.64 16.87 11.33
N ALA A 66 -1.09 15.98 12.14
CA ALA A 66 -0.62 14.67 11.69
C ALA A 66 -1.78 13.82 11.16
N THR A 67 -2.90 13.76 11.89
CA THR A 67 -4.10 13.01 11.50
C THR A 67 -4.72 13.57 10.22
N ASN A 68 -4.83 14.90 10.12
CA ASN A 68 -5.39 15.58 8.96
C ASN A 68 -4.53 15.34 7.70
N LEU A 69 -3.20 15.45 7.83
CA LEU A 69 -2.29 15.18 6.73
C LEU A 69 -2.33 13.71 6.28
N ASN A 70 -2.42 12.78 7.22
CA ASN A 70 -2.58 11.36 6.89
C ASN A 70 -3.87 11.13 6.08
N THR A 71 -4.97 11.73 6.51
CA THR A 71 -6.26 11.65 5.82
C THR A 71 -6.15 12.23 4.40
N LEU A 72 -5.56 13.42 4.24
CA LEU A 72 -5.37 14.04 2.92
C LEU A 72 -4.50 13.20 2.00
N ARG A 73 -3.42 12.59 2.51
CA ARG A 73 -2.57 11.68 1.73
C ARG A 73 -3.32 10.46 1.24
N LYS A 74 -4.18 9.86 2.08
CA LYS A 74 -5.03 8.73 1.70
C LYS A 74 -6.03 9.11 0.61
N PHE A 75 -6.65 10.29 0.69
CA PHE A 75 -7.50 10.80 -0.38
C PHE A 75 -6.73 11.02 -1.68
N ALA A 76 -5.58 11.68 -1.62
CA ALA A 76 -4.73 11.88 -2.80
C ALA A 76 -4.32 10.55 -3.43
N LEU A 77 -3.92 9.57 -2.62
CA LEU A 77 -3.57 8.23 -3.07
C LEU A 77 -4.75 7.54 -3.78
N ALA A 78 -5.95 7.62 -3.22
CA ALA A 78 -7.15 7.03 -3.81
C ALA A 78 -7.47 7.65 -5.19
N ILE A 79 -7.43 8.99 -5.29
CA ILE A 79 -7.68 9.72 -6.54
C ILE A 79 -6.66 9.32 -7.61
N VAL A 80 -5.37 9.37 -7.28
CA VAL A 80 -4.28 9.11 -8.22
C VAL A 80 -4.22 7.64 -8.63
N SER A 81 -4.54 6.71 -7.72
CA SER A 81 -4.60 5.27 -8.00
C SER A 81 -5.75 4.89 -8.92
N GLY A 82 -6.86 5.62 -8.85
CA GLY A 82 -8.03 5.39 -9.71
C GLY A 82 -7.83 5.78 -11.18
N HIS A 83 -6.80 6.55 -11.50
CA HIS A 83 -6.51 6.95 -12.87
C HIS A 83 -5.72 5.87 -13.62
N LYS A 84 -6.22 5.50 -14.80
CA LYS A 84 -5.61 4.45 -15.64
C LYS A 84 -4.68 5.09 -16.68
N ASP A 85 -3.44 5.27 -16.35
CA ASP A 85 -2.37 5.58 -17.29
C ASP A 85 -1.13 4.69 -17.04
N LYS A 86 -0.15 4.78 -17.91
CA LYS A 86 1.08 3.97 -17.82
C LYS A 86 2.11 4.53 -16.82
N LEU A 87 1.81 5.66 -16.17
CA LEU A 87 2.73 6.30 -15.24
C LEU A 87 2.70 5.64 -13.86
N SER A 88 3.84 5.59 -13.20
CA SER A 88 3.90 5.25 -11.79
C SER A 88 3.16 6.29 -10.93
N LEU A 89 2.70 5.91 -9.76
CA LEU A 89 1.95 6.78 -8.86
C LEU A 89 2.73 8.05 -8.51
N ARG A 90 4.02 7.92 -8.24
CA ARG A 90 4.93 9.04 -7.99
C ARG A 90 4.99 10.01 -9.19
N ASN A 91 5.10 9.46 -10.40
CA ASN A 91 5.17 10.28 -11.62
C ASN A 91 3.83 10.96 -11.93
N ARG A 92 2.70 10.35 -11.60
CA ARG A 92 1.37 10.98 -11.69
C ARG A 92 1.27 12.17 -10.76
N LEU A 93 1.67 12.03 -9.50
CA LEU A 93 1.71 13.12 -8.54
C LEU A 93 2.61 14.26 -9.03
N PHE A 94 3.82 13.94 -9.49
CA PHE A 94 4.73 14.94 -10.02
C PHE A 94 4.17 15.66 -11.25
N LYS A 95 3.58 14.91 -12.20
CA LYS A 95 2.92 15.50 -13.38
C LYS A 95 1.74 16.39 -13.00
N ALA A 96 0.96 16.03 -11.98
CA ALA A 96 -0.16 16.82 -11.50
C ALA A 96 0.28 18.18 -10.90
N THR A 97 1.48 18.25 -10.32
CA THR A 97 2.02 19.52 -9.82
C THR A 97 2.48 20.46 -10.93
N LEU A 98 2.87 19.91 -12.08
CA LEU A 98 3.39 20.67 -13.22
C LEU A 98 2.33 21.03 -14.27
N ASN A 99 1.21 20.30 -14.29
CA ASN A 99 0.21 20.42 -15.36
C ASN A 99 -1.20 20.48 -14.77
N ILE A 100 -1.79 21.68 -14.84
CA ILE A 100 -3.13 21.92 -14.28
C ILE A 100 -4.24 21.14 -15.01
N ASP A 101 -4.09 20.93 -16.31
CA ASP A 101 -5.09 20.17 -17.08
C ASP A 101 -5.05 18.68 -16.71
N TYR A 102 -3.85 18.15 -16.45
CA TYR A 102 -3.70 16.81 -15.93
C TYR A 102 -4.28 16.67 -14.52
N LEU A 103 -4.08 17.68 -13.65
CA LEU A 103 -4.68 17.70 -12.32
C LEU A 103 -6.20 17.70 -12.39
N LYS A 104 -6.80 18.54 -13.22
CA LYS A 104 -8.25 18.56 -13.45
C LYS A 104 -8.77 17.20 -13.92
N LYS A 105 -8.04 16.56 -14.83
CA LYS A 105 -8.38 15.22 -15.32
C LYS A 105 -8.36 14.18 -14.22
N LEU A 106 -7.38 14.22 -13.32
CA LEU A 106 -7.33 13.33 -12.15
C LEU A 106 -8.52 13.54 -11.22
N LEU A 107 -8.88 14.81 -10.98
CA LEU A 107 -10.00 15.20 -10.12
C LEU A 107 -11.38 15.05 -10.82
N LYS A 108 -11.40 14.72 -12.11
CA LYS A 108 -12.61 14.60 -12.94
C LYS A 108 -13.46 15.88 -12.96
N ILE A 109 -12.82 17.01 -13.00
CA ILE A 109 -13.45 18.34 -13.12
C ILE A 109 -13.05 19.06 -14.40
#